data_e05af8f60c22a8679c934db5a10b9fd0
#
_entry.id   e05af8f60c22a8679c934db5a10b9fd0
#
_cell.length_a   1.000
_cell.length_b   1.000
_cell.length_c   1.000
_cell.angle_alpha   90.00
_cell.angle_beta   90.00
_cell.angle_gamma   90.00
#
_symmetry.space_group_name_H-M   'P 1'
#
loop_
_entity.id
_entity.type
_entity.pdbx_description
1 polymer ?
#
loop_
_entity_poly.entity_id
_entity_poly.type
_entity_poly.pdbx_seq_one_letter_code
_entity_poly.pdbx_strand_id
1 'polypeptide(L)'
;MASFEFIEDELNDGNGQARFTVFGVGGGGGNAVQHMVQSDIQGVKFVCANTDKQALDCMNAPFKIQLGEQSTRGLGAGANPEVGQVAAEESREIIRHHLEGTDMVFVTAGMGGGTGTGAAPVVAEVAKEMGILTVGVVTTPFNFEGRRRLKSAERGIEALEAHVDSLIIIPNQRLLSVYGDISMKDAYKKADDVLLNAVRSIFDLVVNRGHINLDFADLKTAMSTRGYAMMGAGLGRGEDRARQAAEQAIRSPLLDNVNIINAKGVLINITGGDDITLRETEIITDVVNQIVDLDEGEIFYGTVFDPDARDELRVTVIATGLTRNAADAEPRKRNTVSHASTQSAQSVDEDDVPAINKRQNADNEVSSTASSTPRSSPMSIQDYLKNQQRK
;
A
#
# COMPACT_ATOMS: atom_id res chain seq x y z
N MET A 1 10.35 20.80 -33.58
CA MET A 1 9.41 19.72 -33.85
C MET A 1 10.19 18.43 -33.58
N ALA A 2 9.98 17.82 -32.42
CA ALA A 2 10.57 16.53 -32.12
C ALA A 2 9.69 15.48 -32.75
N SER A 3 10.23 14.72 -33.69
CA SER A 3 9.55 13.58 -34.30
C SER A 3 9.54 12.45 -33.27
N PHE A 4 8.36 12.12 -32.80
CA PHE A 4 8.14 10.88 -32.05
C PHE A 4 8.18 9.73 -33.09
N GLU A 5 9.23 8.94 -33.06
CA GLU A 5 9.22 7.63 -33.72
C GLU A 5 8.37 6.71 -32.84
N PHE A 6 7.20 6.37 -33.35
CA PHE A 6 6.38 5.29 -32.81
C PHE A 6 7.08 3.98 -33.13
N ILE A 7 7.62 3.31 -32.12
CA ILE A 7 7.96 1.90 -32.20
C ILE A 7 6.61 1.17 -32.26
N GLU A 8 6.22 0.71 -33.45
CA GLU A 8 5.05 -0.15 -33.62
C GLU A 8 5.25 -1.41 -32.76
N ASP A 9 4.33 -1.61 -31.82
CA ASP A 9 4.28 -2.76 -30.91
C ASP A 9 4.17 -4.06 -31.72
N GLU A 10 5.21 -4.88 -31.77
CA GLU A 10 5.16 -6.27 -32.24
C GLU A 10 4.36 -7.20 -31.30
N LEU A 11 3.60 -6.64 -30.34
CA LEU A 11 2.78 -7.39 -29.38
C LEU A 11 1.36 -7.69 -29.91
N ASN A 12 1.11 -7.52 -31.21
CA ASN A 12 -0.19 -7.80 -31.81
C ASN A 12 -0.26 -9.22 -32.43
N ASP A 13 0.18 -10.23 -31.67
CA ASP A 13 -0.15 -11.60 -32.02
C ASP A 13 -1.47 -11.97 -31.36
N GLY A 14 -2.52 -12.10 -32.19
CA GLY A 14 -3.89 -12.48 -31.84
C GLY A 14 -4.00 -13.91 -31.25
N ASN A 15 -3.27 -14.21 -30.22
CA ASN A 15 -3.14 -15.55 -29.64
C ASN A 15 -4.10 -15.81 -28.47
N GLY A 16 -5.10 -14.94 -28.25
CA GLY A 16 -6.14 -15.16 -27.22
C GLY A 16 -5.62 -15.10 -25.77
N GLN A 17 -4.41 -14.59 -25.56
CA GLN A 17 -3.86 -14.39 -24.23
C GLN A 17 -4.22 -13.01 -23.68
N ALA A 18 -4.59 -12.94 -22.39
CA ALA A 18 -4.85 -11.69 -21.71
C ALA A 18 -3.56 -10.84 -21.63
N ARG A 19 -3.68 -9.54 -21.89
CA ARG A 19 -2.57 -8.58 -21.88
C ARG A 19 -2.53 -7.81 -20.57
N PHE A 20 -1.42 -7.91 -19.88
CA PHE A 20 -1.19 -7.34 -18.57
C PHE A 20 -0.30 -6.10 -18.66
N THR A 21 -0.66 -5.06 -17.92
CA THR A 21 0.17 -3.87 -17.75
C THR A 21 0.42 -3.63 -16.27
N VAL A 22 1.67 -3.35 -15.89
CA VAL A 22 2.03 -2.83 -14.57
C VAL A 22 2.36 -1.36 -14.71
N PHE A 23 1.57 -0.53 -14.05
CA PHE A 23 1.68 0.93 -14.10
C PHE A 23 2.19 1.46 -12.78
N GLY A 24 3.47 1.80 -12.71
CA GLY A 24 4.14 2.33 -11.52
C GLY A 24 4.03 3.85 -11.44
N VAL A 25 3.42 4.36 -10.37
CA VAL A 25 3.12 5.78 -10.20
C VAL A 25 3.96 6.39 -9.08
N GLY A 26 4.70 7.45 -9.42
CA GLY A 26 5.60 8.15 -8.50
C GLY A 26 6.86 7.36 -8.15
N GLY A 27 7.65 7.84 -7.19
CA GLY A 27 8.93 7.23 -6.83
C GLY A 27 8.81 5.79 -6.33
N GLY A 28 7.88 5.52 -5.40
CA GLY A 28 7.66 4.16 -4.86
C GLY A 28 7.17 3.18 -5.92
N GLY A 29 6.17 3.58 -6.73
CA GLY A 29 5.68 2.75 -7.83
C GLY A 29 6.74 2.49 -8.90
N GLY A 30 7.54 3.52 -9.24
CA GLY A 30 8.66 3.39 -10.16
C GLY A 30 9.73 2.41 -9.66
N ASN A 31 10.09 2.45 -8.38
CA ASN A 31 11.04 1.51 -7.78
C ASN A 31 10.51 0.07 -7.83
N ALA A 32 9.22 -0.13 -7.52
CA ALA A 32 8.60 -1.45 -7.62
C ALA A 32 8.63 -1.99 -9.05
N VAL A 33 8.27 -1.17 -10.06
CA VAL A 33 8.37 -1.55 -11.48
C VAL A 33 9.81 -1.84 -11.88
N GLN A 34 10.77 -1.00 -11.46
CA GLN A 34 12.20 -1.22 -11.71
C GLN A 34 12.65 -2.59 -11.16
N HIS A 35 12.17 -2.96 -9.99
CA HIS A 35 12.48 -4.25 -9.38
C HIS A 35 11.83 -5.42 -10.14
N MET A 36 10.60 -5.25 -10.63
CA MET A 36 9.89 -6.23 -11.45
C MET A 36 10.57 -6.46 -12.81
N VAL A 37 11.03 -5.39 -13.47
CA VAL A 37 11.80 -5.47 -14.72
C VAL A 37 13.11 -6.23 -14.51
N GLN A 38 13.80 -5.99 -13.40
CA GLN A 38 15.03 -6.72 -13.07
C GLN A 38 14.81 -8.20 -12.73
N SER A 39 13.60 -8.58 -12.34
CA SER A 39 13.20 -9.95 -12.02
C SER A 39 12.71 -10.74 -13.23
N ASP A 40 12.87 -10.19 -14.44
CA ASP A 40 12.61 -10.81 -15.74
C ASP A 40 11.21 -11.43 -15.90
N ILE A 41 10.18 -10.70 -15.48
CA ILE A 41 8.79 -11.10 -15.71
C ILE A 41 8.47 -10.87 -17.19
N GLN A 42 8.28 -11.94 -17.95
CA GLN A 42 7.97 -11.89 -19.39
C GLN A 42 6.46 -11.76 -19.63
N GLY A 43 6.07 -11.08 -20.72
CA GLY A 43 4.65 -10.98 -21.13
C GLY A 43 3.85 -9.89 -20.41
N VAL A 44 4.53 -8.98 -19.69
CA VAL A 44 3.93 -7.83 -19.00
C VAL A 44 4.46 -6.53 -19.59
N LYS A 45 3.58 -5.60 -19.89
CA LYS A 45 3.93 -4.23 -20.24
C LYS A 45 4.22 -3.42 -18.99
N PHE A 46 5.42 -2.84 -18.90
CA PHE A 46 5.84 -2.02 -17.75
C PHE A 46 5.86 -0.55 -18.10
N VAL A 47 5.11 0.25 -17.35
CA VAL A 47 5.01 1.71 -17.50
C VAL A 47 5.40 2.38 -16.20
N CYS A 48 6.32 3.34 -16.23
CA CYS A 48 6.65 4.22 -15.10
C CYS A 48 6.14 5.63 -15.37
N ALA A 49 5.36 6.18 -14.44
CA ALA A 49 4.85 7.54 -14.52
C ALA A 49 5.29 8.37 -13.29
N ASN A 50 5.87 9.53 -13.51
CA ASN A 50 6.32 10.40 -12.42
C ASN A 50 6.26 11.87 -12.81
N THR A 51 6.06 12.74 -11.82
CA THR A 51 6.18 14.19 -11.95
C THR A 51 7.63 14.67 -11.83
N ASP A 52 8.53 13.83 -11.31
CA ASP A 52 9.97 14.08 -11.20
C ASP A 52 10.69 13.43 -12.38
N LYS A 53 11.18 14.29 -13.30
CA LYS A 53 11.87 13.85 -14.51
C LYS A 53 13.21 13.16 -14.20
N GLN A 54 13.95 13.66 -13.21
CA GLN A 54 15.26 13.07 -12.87
C GLN A 54 15.08 11.65 -12.34
N ALA A 55 14.09 11.44 -11.46
CA ALA A 55 13.77 10.11 -10.99
C ALA A 55 13.30 9.19 -12.12
N LEU A 56 12.49 9.72 -13.06
CA LEU A 56 12.00 8.95 -14.21
C LEU A 56 13.10 8.54 -15.17
N ASP A 57 14.07 9.44 -15.43
CA ASP A 57 15.18 9.16 -16.34
C ASP A 57 16.11 8.03 -15.82
N CYS A 58 16.19 7.85 -14.51
CA CYS A 58 16.95 6.78 -13.86
C CYS A 58 16.27 5.40 -13.91
N MET A 59 15.00 5.29 -14.33
CA MET A 59 14.29 4.03 -14.42
C MET A 59 14.66 3.27 -15.71
N ASN A 60 14.67 1.92 -15.64
CA ASN A 60 14.90 1.06 -16.81
C ASN A 60 13.60 0.50 -17.40
N ALA A 61 12.44 1.03 -16.99
CA ALA A 61 11.16 0.62 -17.55
C ALA A 61 11.10 0.95 -19.05
N PRO A 62 10.54 0.06 -19.89
CA PRO A 62 10.40 0.28 -21.33
C PRO A 62 9.61 1.54 -21.68
N PHE A 63 8.53 1.81 -20.91
CA PHE A 63 7.68 2.97 -21.13
C PHE A 63 7.76 3.93 -19.95
N LYS A 64 7.94 5.21 -20.24
CA LYS A 64 8.09 6.28 -19.25
C LYS A 64 7.18 7.44 -19.58
N ILE A 65 6.43 7.91 -18.59
CA ILE A 65 5.51 9.04 -18.74
C ILE A 65 5.90 10.12 -17.74
N GLN A 66 6.26 11.30 -18.22
CA GLN A 66 6.37 12.47 -17.38
C GLN A 66 4.98 13.05 -17.17
N LEU A 67 4.49 13.03 -15.93
CA LEU A 67 3.20 13.58 -15.56
C LEU A 67 3.31 15.09 -15.34
N GLY A 68 2.37 15.85 -15.91
CA GLY A 68 2.23 17.27 -15.65
C GLY A 68 3.44 18.10 -16.12
N GLU A 69 3.80 18.02 -17.39
CA GLU A 69 4.92 18.78 -17.95
C GLU A 69 4.79 20.29 -17.72
N GLN A 70 3.58 20.82 -17.79
CA GLN A 70 3.31 22.23 -17.57
C GLN A 70 3.17 22.55 -16.08
N SER A 71 2.40 21.75 -15.35
CA SER A 71 2.07 21.99 -13.93
C SER A 71 3.28 21.77 -13.01
N THR A 72 4.13 20.79 -13.26
CA THR A 72 5.29 20.45 -12.40
C THR A 72 6.63 20.82 -12.99
N ARG A 73 6.72 20.97 -14.31
CA ARG A 73 7.97 21.22 -15.05
C ARG A 73 9.06 20.19 -14.76
N GLY A 74 8.68 18.96 -14.42
CA GLY A 74 9.61 17.89 -14.08
C GLY A 74 10.28 17.99 -12.70
N LEU A 75 9.81 18.90 -11.84
CA LEU A 75 10.39 19.14 -10.50
C LEU A 75 9.72 18.34 -9.38
N GLY A 76 8.76 17.48 -9.74
CA GLY A 76 8.01 16.68 -8.77
C GLY A 76 6.80 17.39 -8.17
N ALA A 77 6.02 16.67 -7.36
CA ALA A 77 4.80 17.16 -6.72
C ALA A 77 5.02 17.77 -5.32
N GLY A 78 6.26 17.85 -4.82
CA GLY A 78 6.59 18.49 -3.52
C GLY A 78 5.86 17.86 -2.31
N ALA A 79 5.61 16.55 -2.31
CA ALA A 79 4.82 15.84 -1.30
C ALA A 79 3.37 16.36 -1.14
N ASN A 80 2.82 17.01 -2.19
CA ASN A 80 1.44 17.45 -2.25
C ASN A 80 0.64 16.57 -3.22
N PRO A 81 -0.34 15.76 -2.73
CA PRO A 81 -1.16 14.90 -3.59
C PRO A 81 -2.01 15.67 -4.61
N GLU A 82 -2.49 16.86 -4.28
CA GLU A 82 -3.29 17.70 -5.18
C GLU A 82 -2.49 18.07 -6.43
N VAL A 83 -1.19 18.38 -6.27
CA VAL A 83 -0.29 18.64 -7.40
C VAL A 83 -0.09 17.37 -8.23
N GLY A 84 0.06 16.19 -7.58
CA GLY A 84 0.16 14.91 -8.25
C GLY A 84 -1.09 14.58 -9.06
N GLN A 85 -2.27 14.84 -8.52
CA GLN A 85 -3.55 14.66 -9.19
C GLN A 85 -3.67 15.57 -10.43
N VAL A 86 -3.42 16.87 -10.29
CA VAL A 86 -3.47 17.84 -11.40
C VAL A 86 -2.50 17.43 -12.52
N ALA A 87 -1.30 16.98 -12.16
CA ALA A 87 -0.30 16.51 -13.12
C ALA A 87 -0.76 15.25 -13.89
N ALA A 88 -1.45 14.35 -13.25
CA ALA A 88 -2.01 13.17 -13.89
C ALA A 88 -3.20 13.52 -14.79
N GLU A 89 -4.08 14.44 -14.36
CA GLU A 89 -5.17 14.93 -15.19
C GLU A 89 -4.68 15.65 -16.46
N GLU A 90 -3.62 16.45 -16.35
CA GLU A 90 -2.95 17.06 -17.51
C GLU A 90 -2.45 16.00 -18.50
N SER A 91 -2.04 14.84 -18.01
CA SER A 91 -1.46 13.74 -18.78
C SER A 91 -2.45 12.63 -19.11
N ARG A 92 -3.76 12.84 -18.92
CA ARG A 92 -4.81 11.81 -19.01
C ARG A 92 -4.82 11.07 -20.35
N GLU A 93 -4.67 11.79 -21.46
CA GLU A 93 -4.63 11.18 -22.81
C GLU A 93 -3.39 10.32 -23.04
N ILE A 94 -2.23 10.72 -22.49
CA ILE A 94 -1.01 9.92 -22.57
C ILE A 94 -1.16 8.65 -21.75
N ILE A 95 -1.75 8.73 -20.56
CA ILE A 95 -2.07 7.57 -19.72
C ILE A 95 -3.00 6.61 -20.49
N ARG A 96 -4.07 7.14 -21.09
CA ARG A 96 -5.03 6.36 -21.89
C ARG A 96 -4.34 5.60 -23.03
N HIS A 97 -3.50 6.28 -23.79
CA HIS A 97 -2.75 5.69 -24.88
C HIS A 97 -1.85 4.52 -24.42
N HIS A 98 -1.19 4.64 -23.28
CA HIS A 98 -0.36 3.55 -22.74
C HIS A 98 -1.16 2.39 -22.15
N LEU A 99 -2.47 2.57 -21.91
CA LEU A 99 -3.38 1.53 -21.46
C LEU A 99 -4.14 0.85 -22.60
N GLU A 100 -4.01 1.37 -23.84
CA GLU A 100 -4.65 0.76 -25.02
C GLU A 100 -4.23 -0.70 -25.19
N GLY A 101 -5.21 -1.54 -25.45
CA GLY A 101 -5.00 -2.96 -25.64
C GLY A 101 -4.71 -3.76 -24.37
N THR A 102 -4.79 -3.17 -23.17
CA THR A 102 -4.62 -3.85 -21.88
C THR A 102 -5.93 -4.50 -21.45
N ASP A 103 -5.90 -5.75 -21.00
CA ASP A 103 -7.04 -6.46 -20.42
C ASP A 103 -7.07 -6.33 -18.90
N MET A 104 -5.91 -6.26 -18.26
CA MET A 104 -5.74 -6.04 -16.81
C MET A 104 -4.58 -5.12 -16.52
N VAL A 105 -4.77 -4.17 -15.59
CA VAL A 105 -3.72 -3.27 -15.13
C VAL A 105 -3.52 -3.38 -13.63
N PHE A 106 -2.25 -3.50 -13.23
CA PHE A 106 -1.81 -3.31 -11.85
C PHE A 106 -1.33 -1.87 -11.68
N VAL A 107 -2.02 -1.08 -10.87
CA VAL A 107 -1.60 0.27 -10.51
C VAL A 107 -0.82 0.20 -9.21
N THR A 108 0.51 0.37 -9.28
CA THR A 108 1.38 0.30 -8.11
C THR A 108 1.89 1.68 -7.70
N ALA A 109 1.82 1.98 -6.40
CA ALA A 109 2.26 3.25 -5.86
C ALA A 109 2.65 3.15 -4.37
N GLY A 110 3.63 3.97 -3.98
CA GLY A 110 3.87 4.27 -2.56
C GLY A 110 2.96 5.42 -2.12
N MET A 111 2.03 5.15 -1.21
CA MET A 111 1.10 6.14 -0.69
C MET A 111 1.77 7.04 0.36
N GLY A 112 1.23 8.25 0.54
CA GLY A 112 1.73 9.25 1.50
C GLY A 112 2.65 10.30 0.91
N GLY A 113 3.12 10.12 -0.34
CA GLY A 113 3.84 11.12 -1.11
C GLY A 113 2.91 12.06 -1.89
N GLY A 114 3.47 12.82 -2.83
CA GLY A 114 2.68 13.69 -3.72
C GLY A 114 2.19 12.94 -4.95
N THR A 115 3.12 12.48 -5.80
CA THR A 115 2.81 11.87 -7.09
C THR A 115 2.03 10.58 -6.95
N GLY A 116 2.56 9.59 -6.20
CA GLY A 116 1.89 8.29 -6.04
C GLY A 116 0.49 8.41 -5.47
N THR A 117 0.34 9.22 -4.41
CA THR A 117 -0.94 9.42 -3.72
C THR A 117 -1.99 10.13 -4.58
N GLY A 118 -1.57 11.16 -5.34
CA GLY A 118 -2.49 11.96 -6.14
C GLY A 118 -2.76 11.41 -7.54
N ALA A 119 -1.74 10.83 -8.19
CA ALA A 119 -1.85 10.40 -9.58
C ALA A 119 -2.37 8.96 -9.74
N ALA A 120 -2.12 8.04 -8.77
CA ALA A 120 -2.59 6.66 -8.89
C ALA A 120 -4.13 6.54 -9.01
N PRO A 121 -4.94 7.32 -8.26
CA PRO A 121 -6.40 7.32 -8.47
C PRO A 121 -6.80 7.73 -9.88
N VAL A 122 -6.13 8.72 -10.49
CA VAL A 122 -6.43 9.17 -11.86
C VAL A 122 -6.09 8.09 -12.89
N VAL A 123 -4.93 7.42 -12.74
CA VAL A 123 -4.56 6.28 -13.60
C VAL A 123 -5.61 5.17 -13.52
N ALA A 124 -6.03 4.82 -12.30
CA ALA A 124 -7.05 3.80 -12.07
C ALA A 124 -8.42 4.21 -12.66
N GLU A 125 -8.80 5.49 -12.56
CA GLU A 125 -10.03 6.02 -13.15
C GLU A 125 -10.02 5.88 -14.67
N VAL A 126 -8.92 6.25 -15.33
CA VAL A 126 -8.75 6.10 -16.78
C VAL A 126 -8.85 4.63 -17.19
N ALA A 127 -8.18 3.73 -16.47
CA ALA A 127 -8.25 2.30 -16.74
C ALA A 127 -9.69 1.76 -16.61
N LYS A 128 -10.40 2.15 -15.56
CA LYS A 128 -11.80 1.77 -15.32
C LYS A 128 -12.75 2.29 -16.41
N GLU A 129 -12.57 3.53 -16.88
CA GLU A 129 -13.34 4.08 -18.01
C GLU A 129 -13.13 3.29 -19.30
N MET A 130 -11.94 2.72 -19.48
CA MET A 130 -11.62 1.86 -20.62
C MET A 130 -12.14 0.42 -20.46
N GLY A 131 -12.74 0.07 -19.31
CA GLY A 131 -13.25 -1.28 -19.03
C GLY A 131 -12.16 -2.30 -18.69
N ILE A 132 -10.95 -1.84 -18.35
CA ILE A 132 -9.80 -2.67 -17.99
C ILE A 132 -9.97 -3.15 -16.55
N LEU A 133 -9.74 -4.44 -16.29
CA LEU A 133 -9.69 -4.96 -14.92
C LEU A 133 -8.55 -4.26 -14.16
N THR A 134 -8.91 -3.48 -13.13
CA THR A 134 -7.98 -2.60 -12.43
C THR A 134 -7.72 -3.06 -11.01
N VAL A 135 -6.49 -3.44 -10.72
CA VAL A 135 -6.04 -3.84 -9.37
C VAL A 135 -5.01 -2.85 -8.84
N GLY A 136 -5.35 -2.22 -7.72
CA GLY A 136 -4.41 -1.37 -6.99
C GLY A 136 -3.50 -2.24 -6.10
N VAL A 137 -2.18 -2.04 -6.17
CA VAL A 137 -1.22 -2.70 -5.28
C VAL A 137 -0.31 -1.63 -4.68
N VAL A 138 -0.59 -1.23 -3.44
CA VAL A 138 0.02 -0.03 -2.87
C VAL A 138 0.63 -0.27 -1.49
N THR A 139 1.68 0.49 -1.18
CA THR A 139 2.30 0.47 0.15
C THR A 139 1.90 1.67 0.98
N THR A 140 1.78 1.49 2.31
CA THR A 140 1.66 2.62 3.24
C THR A 140 3.00 2.92 3.91
N PRO A 141 3.24 4.20 4.30
CA PRO A 141 4.50 4.61 4.91
C PRO A 141 4.80 3.89 6.21
N PHE A 142 6.08 3.81 6.57
CA PHE A 142 6.51 3.46 7.93
C PHE A 142 6.10 4.55 8.93
N ASN A 143 5.91 4.19 10.19
CA ASN A 143 5.53 5.13 11.25
C ASN A 143 6.55 6.26 11.45
N PHE A 144 7.85 5.99 11.23
CA PHE A 144 8.91 7.01 11.35
C PHE A 144 8.84 8.09 10.27
N GLU A 145 8.15 7.83 9.13
CA GLU A 145 7.96 8.82 8.07
C GLU A 145 6.99 9.95 8.46
N GLY A 146 6.28 9.78 9.54
CA GLY A 146 5.50 10.81 10.22
C GLY A 146 4.00 10.80 9.89
N ARG A 147 3.22 11.33 10.84
CA ARG A 147 1.74 11.33 10.81
C ARG A 147 1.14 12.03 9.59
N ARG A 148 1.82 13.05 9.03
CA ARG A 148 1.34 13.76 7.86
C ARG A 148 1.31 12.81 6.65
N ARG A 149 2.36 12.00 6.46
CA ARG A 149 2.45 11.02 5.37
C ARG A 149 1.40 9.92 5.52
N LEU A 150 1.21 9.41 6.74
CA LEU A 150 0.19 8.41 7.04
C LEU A 150 -1.22 8.91 6.68
N LYS A 151 -1.59 10.11 7.12
CA LYS A 151 -2.90 10.72 6.77
C LYS A 151 -3.06 10.98 5.28
N SER A 152 -1.97 11.36 4.59
CA SER A 152 -1.99 11.52 3.15
C SER A 152 -2.20 10.19 2.45
N ALA A 153 -1.56 9.11 2.94
CA ALA A 153 -1.73 7.75 2.44
C ALA A 153 -3.18 7.26 2.60
N GLU A 154 -3.79 7.47 3.77
CA GLU A 154 -5.19 7.11 4.03
C GLU A 154 -6.14 7.74 3.02
N ARG A 155 -6.01 9.05 2.78
CA ARG A 155 -6.84 9.77 1.79
C ARG A 155 -6.61 9.28 0.36
N GLY A 156 -5.35 9.00 0.00
CA GLY A 156 -5.02 8.48 -1.33
C GLY A 156 -5.57 7.07 -1.55
N ILE A 157 -5.57 6.23 -0.52
CA ILE A 157 -6.16 4.89 -0.53
C ILE A 157 -7.67 4.98 -0.72
N GLU A 158 -8.36 5.84 0.04
CA GLU A 158 -9.81 6.09 -0.11
C GLU A 158 -10.17 6.57 -1.52
N ALA A 159 -9.35 7.47 -2.10
CA ALA A 159 -9.57 7.93 -3.47
C ALA A 159 -9.32 6.82 -4.50
N LEU A 160 -8.28 6.00 -4.32
CA LEU A 160 -7.94 4.90 -5.23
C LEU A 160 -9.00 3.79 -5.19
N GLU A 161 -9.52 3.45 -4.00
CA GLU A 161 -10.53 2.41 -3.80
C GLU A 161 -11.78 2.63 -4.67
N ALA A 162 -12.18 3.88 -4.90
CA ALA A 162 -13.34 4.22 -5.73
C ALA A 162 -13.16 3.82 -7.21
N HIS A 163 -11.92 3.69 -7.67
CA HIS A 163 -11.56 3.51 -9.08
C HIS A 163 -10.94 2.15 -9.42
N VAL A 164 -10.70 1.29 -8.43
CA VAL A 164 -10.18 -0.08 -8.65
C VAL A 164 -11.26 -1.13 -8.42
N ASP A 165 -11.07 -2.31 -9.02
CA ASP A 165 -11.91 -3.48 -8.78
C ASP A 165 -11.47 -4.22 -7.50
N SER A 166 -10.16 -4.26 -7.25
CA SER A 166 -9.57 -4.80 -6.02
C SER A 166 -8.38 -3.95 -5.58
N LEU A 167 -8.20 -3.78 -4.27
CA LEU A 167 -7.12 -2.96 -3.69
C LEU A 167 -6.32 -3.73 -2.66
N ILE A 168 -5.10 -4.09 -3.02
CA ILE A 168 -4.12 -4.74 -2.13
C ILE A 168 -3.30 -3.65 -1.43
N ILE A 169 -3.38 -3.62 -0.11
CA ILE A 169 -2.63 -2.67 0.72
C ILE A 169 -1.55 -3.41 1.48
N ILE A 170 -0.31 -2.94 1.35
CA ILE A 170 0.86 -3.48 2.02
C ILE A 170 1.34 -2.45 3.06
N PRO A 171 1.04 -2.65 4.36
CA PRO A 171 1.53 -1.76 5.39
C PRO A 171 3.02 -2.01 5.64
N ASN A 172 3.89 -1.05 5.24
CA ASN A 172 5.34 -1.19 5.43
C ASN A 172 5.71 -1.43 6.91
N GLN A 173 4.93 -0.86 7.84
CA GLN A 173 5.16 -1.05 9.27
C GLN A 173 5.11 -2.53 9.69
N ARG A 174 4.27 -3.35 9.03
CA ARG A 174 4.17 -4.79 9.32
C ARG A 174 5.38 -5.58 8.85
N LEU A 175 6.12 -5.07 7.86
CA LEU A 175 7.36 -5.71 7.41
C LEU A 175 8.44 -5.73 8.50
N LEU A 176 8.44 -4.74 9.40
CA LEU A 176 9.36 -4.74 10.53
C LEU A 176 9.08 -5.89 11.51
N SER A 177 7.82 -6.33 11.63
CA SER A 177 7.48 -7.48 12.47
C SER A 177 7.97 -8.80 11.87
N VAL A 178 8.11 -8.86 10.53
CA VAL A 178 8.58 -10.05 9.82
C VAL A 178 10.10 -10.13 9.80
N TYR A 179 10.74 -9.01 9.47
CA TYR A 179 12.17 -8.99 9.15
C TYR A 179 13.06 -8.46 10.28
N GLY A 180 12.47 -7.92 11.36
CA GLY A 180 13.21 -7.45 12.52
C GLY A 180 14.13 -6.25 12.20
N ASP A 181 15.33 -6.27 12.79
CA ASP A 181 16.32 -5.20 12.64
C ASP A 181 17.06 -5.31 11.31
N ILE A 182 16.51 -4.70 10.27
CA ILE A 182 17.13 -4.57 8.95
C ILE A 182 17.48 -3.11 8.64
N SER A 183 18.40 -2.89 7.70
CA SER A 183 18.72 -1.54 7.27
C SER A 183 17.52 -0.86 6.61
N MET A 184 17.46 0.48 6.65
CA MET A 184 16.40 1.25 5.97
C MET A 184 16.33 0.88 4.47
N LYS A 185 17.48 0.72 3.81
CA LYS A 185 17.56 0.32 2.40
C LYS A 185 16.92 -1.04 2.17
N ASP A 186 17.22 -2.01 3.04
CA ASP A 186 16.67 -3.36 2.92
C ASP A 186 15.17 -3.38 3.24
N ALA A 187 14.71 -2.54 4.18
CA ALA A 187 13.28 -2.42 4.49
C ALA A 187 12.45 -1.96 3.28
N TYR A 188 12.91 -0.94 2.53
CA TYR A 188 12.25 -0.52 1.29
C TYR A 188 12.36 -1.58 0.20
N LYS A 189 13.53 -2.24 0.06
CA LYS A 189 13.66 -3.36 -0.88
C LYS A 189 12.68 -4.49 -0.56
N LYS A 190 12.45 -4.80 0.73
CA LYS A 190 11.45 -5.78 1.14
C LYS A 190 10.02 -5.34 0.80
N ALA A 191 9.71 -4.05 0.88
CA ALA A 191 8.43 -3.54 0.40
C ALA A 191 8.26 -3.74 -1.11
N ASP A 192 9.31 -3.47 -1.89
CA ASP A 192 9.32 -3.72 -3.34
C ASP A 192 9.23 -5.22 -3.66
N ASP A 193 9.91 -6.11 -2.89
CA ASP A 193 9.79 -7.57 -2.99
C ASP A 193 8.33 -8.04 -2.78
N VAL A 194 7.61 -7.46 -1.82
CA VAL A 194 6.20 -7.82 -1.55
C VAL A 194 5.28 -7.34 -2.67
N LEU A 195 5.51 -6.11 -3.20
CA LEU A 195 4.78 -5.61 -4.37
C LEU A 195 5.00 -6.50 -5.60
N LEU A 196 6.26 -6.89 -5.86
CA LEU A 196 6.62 -7.84 -6.92
C LEU A 196 5.86 -9.17 -6.74
N ASN A 197 5.92 -9.76 -5.54
CA ASN A 197 5.28 -11.04 -5.28
C ASN A 197 3.75 -10.98 -5.43
N ALA A 198 3.11 -9.86 -5.04
CA ALA A 198 1.69 -9.66 -5.23
C ALA A 198 1.30 -9.69 -6.72
N VAL A 199 1.99 -8.89 -7.54
CA VAL A 199 1.75 -8.83 -8.98
C VAL A 199 2.08 -10.18 -9.64
N ARG A 200 3.25 -10.75 -9.33
CA ARG A 200 3.71 -12.02 -9.90
C ARG A 200 2.76 -13.16 -9.59
N SER A 201 2.31 -13.29 -8.35
CA SER A 201 1.41 -14.39 -7.95
C SER A 201 0.09 -14.38 -8.70
N ILE A 202 -0.44 -13.20 -9.04
CA ILE A 202 -1.69 -13.06 -9.80
C ILE A 202 -1.42 -13.32 -11.29
N PHE A 203 -0.36 -12.74 -11.83
CA PHE A 203 0.04 -12.89 -13.22
C PHE A 203 0.36 -14.35 -13.57
N ASP A 204 1.14 -15.01 -12.72
CA ASP A 204 1.57 -16.39 -12.94
C ASP A 204 0.39 -17.38 -13.00
N LEU A 205 -0.70 -17.13 -12.27
CA LEU A 205 -1.89 -17.98 -12.28
C LEU A 205 -2.58 -18.06 -13.66
N VAL A 206 -2.45 -17.00 -14.47
CA VAL A 206 -3.14 -16.89 -15.79
C VAL A 206 -2.20 -17.18 -16.94
N VAL A 207 -0.94 -16.70 -16.85
CA VAL A 207 -0.01 -16.71 -18.00
C VAL A 207 0.89 -17.93 -17.98
N ASN A 208 1.39 -18.31 -16.81
CA ASN A 208 2.32 -19.42 -16.70
C ASN A 208 1.60 -20.74 -16.68
N ARG A 209 2.07 -21.66 -17.55
CA ARG A 209 1.49 -23.01 -17.65
C ARG A 209 1.90 -23.84 -16.44
N GLY A 210 0.92 -24.11 -15.57
CA GLY A 210 1.00 -25.10 -14.51
C GLY A 210 0.14 -26.33 -14.84
N HIS A 211 -0.02 -27.24 -13.88
CA HIS A 211 -0.99 -28.35 -14.02
C HIS A 211 -2.44 -27.87 -13.88
N ILE A 212 -2.64 -26.81 -13.08
CA ILE A 212 -3.94 -26.20 -12.84
C ILE A 212 -3.78 -24.71 -13.10
N ASN A 213 -4.39 -24.22 -14.17
CA ASN A 213 -4.37 -22.83 -14.55
C ASN A 213 -5.74 -22.21 -14.30
N LEU A 214 -5.73 -20.96 -13.87
CA LEU A 214 -6.91 -20.12 -13.75
C LEU A 214 -7.12 -19.42 -15.11
N ASP A 215 -8.33 -19.46 -15.65
CA ASP A 215 -8.61 -18.62 -16.82
C ASP A 215 -8.80 -17.14 -16.42
N PHE A 216 -8.72 -16.25 -17.41
CA PHE A 216 -8.84 -14.82 -17.14
C PHE A 216 -10.25 -14.43 -16.66
N ALA A 217 -11.29 -15.16 -17.03
CA ALA A 217 -12.66 -14.89 -16.59
C ALA A 217 -12.83 -15.23 -15.10
N ASP A 218 -12.24 -16.33 -14.64
CA ASP A 218 -12.23 -16.72 -13.22
C ASP A 218 -11.44 -15.69 -12.38
N LEU A 219 -10.24 -15.28 -12.87
CA LEU A 219 -9.48 -14.21 -12.21
C LEU A 219 -10.29 -12.92 -12.13
N LYS A 220 -10.97 -12.54 -13.21
CA LYS A 220 -11.83 -11.35 -13.24
C LYS A 220 -12.94 -11.46 -12.21
N THR A 221 -13.58 -12.62 -12.08
CA THR A 221 -14.63 -12.88 -11.09
C THR A 221 -14.07 -12.71 -9.67
N ALA A 222 -12.94 -13.36 -9.36
CA ALA A 222 -12.29 -13.28 -8.06
C ALA A 222 -11.87 -11.85 -7.68
N MET A 223 -11.39 -11.07 -8.66
CA MET A 223 -10.86 -9.72 -8.43
C MET A 223 -11.92 -8.61 -8.55
N SER A 224 -13.06 -8.86 -9.20
CA SER A 224 -14.14 -7.86 -9.34
C SER A 224 -14.99 -7.68 -8.08
N THR A 225 -14.73 -8.47 -7.05
CA THR A 225 -15.39 -8.30 -5.76
C THR A 225 -14.86 -7.05 -5.09
N ARG A 226 -15.62 -5.96 -5.15
CA ARG A 226 -15.24 -4.67 -4.59
C ARG A 226 -14.86 -4.79 -3.12
N GLY A 227 -13.73 -4.18 -2.76
CA GLY A 227 -13.22 -4.13 -1.39
C GLY A 227 -11.71 -4.22 -1.32
N TYR A 228 -11.24 -4.38 -0.10
CA TYR A 228 -9.82 -4.58 0.15
C TYR A 228 -9.46 -6.03 -0.15
N ALA A 229 -8.24 -6.20 -0.65
CA ALA A 229 -7.62 -7.49 -0.73
C ALA A 229 -6.35 -7.50 0.15
N MET A 230 -6.10 -8.62 0.74
CA MET A 230 -4.91 -8.85 1.56
C MET A 230 -4.18 -10.09 1.07
N MET A 231 -2.85 -10.10 1.22
CA MET A 231 -2.06 -11.23 0.79
C MET A 231 -1.17 -11.75 1.92
N GLY A 232 -0.99 -13.06 1.93
CA GLY A 232 0.01 -13.73 2.72
C GLY A 232 0.85 -14.64 1.85
N ALA A 233 2.13 -14.76 2.16
CA ALA A 233 3.03 -15.64 1.46
C ALA A 233 3.80 -16.50 2.48
N GLY A 234 4.01 -17.76 2.13
CA GLY A 234 4.76 -18.71 2.93
C GLY A 234 5.67 -19.56 2.06
N LEU A 235 6.74 -20.03 2.65
CA LEU A 235 7.75 -20.89 2.04
C LEU A 235 7.98 -22.10 2.93
N GLY A 236 7.95 -23.29 2.32
CA GLY A 236 8.24 -24.54 2.99
C GLY A 236 9.34 -25.32 2.27
N ARG A 237 10.08 -26.15 3.01
CA ARG A 237 11.12 -27.03 2.50
C ARG A 237 11.06 -28.40 3.15
N GLY A 238 11.49 -29.44 2.40
CA GLY A 238 11.55 -30.80 2.89
C GLY A 238 10.20 -31.52 2.92
N GLU A 239 10.08 -32.58 3.72
CA GLU A 239 8.93 -33.50 3.70
C GLU A 239 7.59 -32.83 4.09
N ASP A 240 7.59 -31.80 4.93
CA ASP A 240 6.39 -31.11 5.40
C ASP A 240 6.22 -29.71 4.78
N ARG A 241 6.85 -29.51 3.61
CA ARG A 241 6.93 -28.19 2.93
C ARG A 241 5.56 -27.60 2.65
N ALA A 242 4.58 -28.41 2.28
CA ALA A 242 3.23 -27.98 1.96
C ALA A 242 2.51 -27.35 3.17
N ARG A 243 2.54 -28.05 4.30
CA ARG A 243 1.94 -27.56 5.55
C ARG A 243 2.66 -26.31 6.05
N GLN A 244 3.99 -26.33 6.06
CA GLN A 244 4.80 -25.18 6.50
C GLN A 244 4.50 -23.94 5.67
N ALA A 245 4.48 -24.07 4.33
CA ALA A 245 4.21 -22.95 3.44
C ALA A 245 2.78 -22.40 3.63
N ALA A 246 1.78 -23.28 3.72
CA ALA A 246 0.40 -22.87 3.91
C ALA A 246 0.19 -22.17 5.26
N GLU A 247 0.66 -22.76 6.38
CA GLU A 247 0.53 -22.16 7.71
C GLU A 247 1.26 -20.80 7.78
N GLN A 248 2.44 -20.69 7.17
CA GLN A 248 3.19 -19.44 7.14
C GLN A 248 2.46 -18.38 6.30
N ALA A 249 1.86 -18.75 5.17
CA ALA A 249 1.07 -17.83 4.35
C ALA A 249 -0.12 -17.26 5.12
N ILE A 250 -0.86 -18.13 5.84
CA ILE A 250 -2.05 -17.72 6.60
C ILE A 250 -1.70 -16.89 7.83
N ARG A 251 -0.60 -17.21 8.49
CA ARG A 251 -0.09 -16.48 9.67
C ARG A 251 0.77 -15.29 9.28
N SER A 252 0.79 -14.91 8.00
CA SER A 252 1.55 -13.75 7.54
C SER A 252 1.10 -12.50 8.29
N PRO A 253 2.01 -11.69 8.86
CA PRO A 253 1.65 -10.42 9.48
C PRO A 253 0.93 -9.45 8.53
N LEU A 254 1.03 -9.67 7.22
CA LEU A 254 0.30 -8.88 6.23
C LEU A 254 -1.20 -9.21 6.22
N LEU A 255 -1.59 -10.40 6.68
CA LEU A 255 -2.98 -10.84 6.88
C LEU A 255 -3.50 -10.60 8.30
N ASP A 256 -2.63 -10.18 9.23
CA ASP A 256 -2.97 -10.00 10.63
C ASP A 256 -4.02 -8.88 10.84
N ASN A 257 -4.94 -9.07 11.79
CA ASN A 257 -6.06 -8.18 12.12
C ASN A 257 -7.16 -8.04 11.06
N VAL A 258 -7.17 -8.90 10.03
CA VAL A 258 -8.27 -8.94 9.06
C VAL A 258 -9.06 -10.21 9.27
N ASN A 259 -10.36 -10.08 9.32
CA ASN A 259 -11.24 -11.23 9.41
C ASN A 259 -11.36 -11.88 8.02
N ILE A 260 -10.40 -12.78 7.69
CA ILE A 260 -10.34 -13.48 6.41
C ILE A 260 -11.59 -14.39 6.26
N ILE A 261 -12.26 -14.72 7.36
CA ILE A 261 -13.48 -15.54 7.37
C ILE A 261 -14.56 -14.94 6.44
N ASN A 262 -14.60 -13.61 6.31
CA ASN A 262 -15.57 -12.91 5.48
C ASN A 262 -15.03 -12.58 4.06
N ALA A 263 -13.96 -13.23 3.61
CA ALA A 263 -13.46 -13.04 2.25
C ALA A 263 -14.47 -13.61 1.24
N LYS A 264 -14.78 -12.83 0.22
CA LYS A 264 -15.70 -13.26 -0.86
C LYS A 264 -15.00 -14.05 -1.96
N GLY A 265 -13.70 -13.89 -2.08
CA GLY A 265 -12.87 -14.65 -2.99
C GLY A 265 -11.50 -14.90 -2.37
N VAL A 266 -10.95 -16.07 -2.60
CA VAL A 266 -9.60 -16.44 -2.19
C VAL A 266 -8.86 -17.03 -3.36
N LEU A 267 -7.72 -16.42 -3.72
CA LEU A 267 -6.80 -16.98 -4.70
C LEU A 267 -5.64 -17.63 -3.98
N ILE A 268 -5.33 -18.84 -4.36
CA ILE A 268 -4.19 -19.61 -3.87
C ILE A 268 -3.24 -19.89 -5.03
N ASN A 269 -2.06 -19.33 -4.96
CA ASN A 269 -0.98 -19.64 -5.90
C ASN A 269 0.03 -20.58 -5.21
N ILE A 270 0.25 -21.74 -5.81
CA ILE A 270 1.18 -22.76 -5.34
C ILE A 270 2.33 -22.83 -6.35
N THR A 271 3.53 -22.42 -5.96
CA THR A 271 4.71 -22.43 -6.83
C THR A 271 5.74 -23.42 -6.29
N GLY A 272 6.23 -24.32 -7.14
CA GLY A 272 7.26 -25.29 -6.78
C GLY A 272 7.80 -26.02 -8.00
N GLY A 273 8.65 -27.03 -7.79
CA GLY A 273 9.22 -27.86 -8.84
C GLY A 273 8.22 -28.84 -9.45
N ASP A 274 8.69 -29.60 -10.45
CA ASP A 274 7.89 -30.64 -11.14
C ASP A 274 7.46 -31.79 -10.19
N ASP A 275 7.97 -31.80 -8.96
CA ASP A 275 7.73 -32.81 -7.93
C ASP A 275 6.53 -32.48 -7.01
N ILE A 276 5.78 -31.40 -7.28
CA ILE A 276 4.56 -31.07 -6.54
C ILE A 276 3.56 -32.23 -6.67
N THR A 277 3.12 -32.74 -5.52
CA THR A 277 2.17 -33.84 -5.46
C THR A 277 0.74 -33.35 -5.24
N LEU A 278 -0.24 -34.14 -5.70
CA LEU A 278 -1.66 -33.88 -5.43
C LEU A 278 -1.96 -33.83 -3.91
N ARG A 279 -1.26 -34.64 -3.13
CA ARG A 279 -1.40 -34.65 -1.67
C ARG A 279 -0.93 -33.36 -1.03
N GLU A 280 0.13 -32.75 -1.54
CA GLU A 280 0.60 -31.44 -1.07
C GLU A 280 -0.42 -30.34 -1.38
N THR A 281 -1.02 -30.36 -2.58
CA THR A 281 -2.10 -29.44 -2.95
C THR A 281 -3.31 -29.59 -2.04
N GLU A 282 -3.71 -30.83 -1.71
CA GLU A 282 -4.79 -31.13 -0.76
C GLU A 282 -4.48 -30.57 0.64
N ILE A 283 -3.27 -30.79 1.16
CA ILE A 283 -2.85 -30.27 2.47
C ILE A 283 -2.93 -28.73 2.49
N ILE A 284 -2.47 -28.06 1.43
CA ILE A 284 -2.50 -26.58 1.35
C ILE A 284 -3.94 -26.08 1.36
N THR A 285 -4.80 -26.71 0.54
CA THR A 285 -6.21 -26.32 0.44
C THR A 285 -6.94 -26.54 1.76
N ASP A 286 -6.70 -27.67 2.44
CA ASP A 286 -7.29 -27.96 3.76
C ASP A 286 -6.88 -26.94 4.82
N VAL A 287 -5.62 -26.53 4.82
CA VAL A 287 -5.12 -25.50 5.77
C VAL A 287 -5.79 -24.14 5.50
N VAL A 288 -5.97 -23.75 4.26
CA VAL A 288 -6.65 -22.49 3.91
C VAL A 288 -8.15 -22.56 4.21
N ASN A 289 -8.81 -23.69 3.91
CA ASN A 289 -10.24 -23.92 4.17
C ASN A 289 -10.62 -23.84 5.66
N GLN A 290 -9.68 -24.06 6.57
CA GLN A 290 -9.93 -23.92 8.03
C GLN A 290 -10.15 -22.46 8.45
N ILE A 291 -9.85 -21.49 7.60
CA ILE A 291 -9.85 -20.05 7.95
C ILE A 291 -10.89 -19.28 7.15
N VAL A 292 -11.31 -19.82 6.00
CA VAL A 292 -12.26 -19.19 5.09
C VAL A 292 -13.62 -19.84 5.29
N ASP A 293 -14.67 -19.04 5.44
CA ASP A 293 -16.04 -19.54 5.43
C ASP A 293 -16.46 -19.86 3.99
N LEU A 294 -16.50 -21.17 3.69
CA LEU A 294 -16.81 -21.68 2.34
C LEU A 294 -18.27 -21.50 1.93
N ASP A 295 -19.15 -21.12 2.86
CA ASP A 295 -20.57 -20.93 2.55
C ASP A 295 -20.85 -19.63 1.78
N GLU A 296 -19.92 -18.67 1.82
CA GLU A 296 -20.05 -17.37 1.15
C GLU A 296 -18.91 -17.02 0.16
N GLY A 297 -17.79 -17.74 0.19
CA GLY A 297 -16.57 -17.43 -0.58
C GLY A 297 -16.21 -18.44 -1.67
N GLU A 298 -15.74 -17.95 -2.82
CA GLU A 298 -15.18 -18.80 -3.87
C GLU A 298 -13.67 -18.94 -3.70
N ILE A 299 -13.15 -20.17 -3.81
CA ILE A 299 -11.71 -20.44 -3.76
C ILE A 299 -11.22 -20.82 -5.15
N PHE A 300 -10.24 -20.06 -5.61
CA PHE A 300 -9.52 -20.27 -6.85
C PHE A 300 -8.09 -20.69 -6.53
N TYR A 301 -7.63 -21.79 -7.09
CA TYR A 301 -6.26 -22.23 -6.92
C TYR A 301 -5.60 -22.55 -8.26
N GLY A 302 -4.31 -22.32 -8.30
CA GLY A 302 -3.49 -22.67 -9.44
C GLY A 302 -2.09 -23.06 -9.01
N THR A 303 -1.44 -23.83 -9.88
CA THR A 303 -0.08 -24.30 -9.67
C THR A 303 0.85 -23.72 -10.72
N VAL A 304 2.02 -23.28 -10.31
CA VAL A 304 3.04 -22.71 -11.18
C VAL A 304 4.34 -23.51 -11.02
N PHE A 305 4.92 -23.91 -12.14
CA PHE A 305 6.22 -24.57 -12.14
C PHE A 305 7.36 -23.58 -12.15
N ASP A 306 8.24 -23.74 -11.18
CA ASP A 306 9.50 -23.03 -11.08
C ASP A 306 10.63 -24.09 -11.06
N PRO A 307 11.36 -24.27 -12.18
CA PRO A 307 12.42 -25.28 -12.24
C PRO A 307 13.57 -25.02 -11.26
N ASP A 308 13.69 -23.77 -10.77
CA ASP A 308 14.68 -23.38 -9.79
C ASP A 308 14.22 -23.60 -8.34
N ALA A 309 12.95 -23.91 -8.12
CA ALA A 309 12.38 -24.10 -6.78
C ALA A 309 12.93 -25.34 -6.05
N ARG A 310 13.41 -26.35 -6.80
CA ARG A 310 13.94 -27.62 -6.27
C ARG A 310 12.99 -28.25 -5.24
N ASP A 311 13.43 -28.33 -3.96
CA ASP A 311 12.66 -28.86 -2.84
C ASP A 311 11.84 -27.78 -2.11
N GLU A 312 11.82 -26.56 -2.62
CA GLU A 312 11.02 -25.45 -2.07
C GLU A 312 9.61 -25.47 -2.63
N LEU A 313 8.65 -25.12 -1.76
CA LEU A 313 7.27 -24.87 -2.14
C LEU A 313 6.84 -23.54 -1.56
N ARG A 314 6.33 -22.65 -2.43
CA ARG A 314 5.80 -21.33 -2.06
C ARG A 314 4.29 -21.34 -2.19
N VAL A 315 3.63 -20.81 -1.19
CA VAL A 315 2.18 -20.61 -1.19
C VAL A 315 1.89 -19.13 -1.01
N THR A 316 1.15 -18.57 -1.94
CA THR A 316 0.62 -17.20 -1.81
C THR A 316 -0.90 -17.27 -1.74
N VAL A 317 -1.47 -16.68 -0.71
CA VAL A 317 -2.91 -16.56 -0.49
C VAL A 317 -3.31 -15.11 -0.62
N ILE A 318 -4.27 -14.81 -1.50
CA ILE A 318 -4.84 -13.47 -1.68
C ILE A 318 -6.33 -13.56 -1.37
N ALA A 319 -6.75 -12.92 -0.29
CA ALA A 319 -8.15 -12.83 0.11
C ALA A 319 -8.74 -11.51 -0.39
N THR A 320 -9.86 -11.57 -1.13
CA THR A 320 -10.52 -10.42 -1.77
C THR A 320 -11.91 -10.16 -1.19
N GLY A 321 -12.46 -8.97 -1.45
CA GLY A 321 -13.80 -8.62 -0.97
C GLY A 321 -13.89 -8.34 0.54
N LEU A 322 -12.75 -8.04 1.17
CA LEU A 322 -12.68 -7.75 2.59
C LEU A 322 -13.24 -6.36 2.89
N THR A 323 -13.97 -6.24 3.99
CA THR A 323 -14.43 -4.94 4.50
C THR A 323 -13.43 -4.40 5.51
N ARG A 324 -13.12 -3.11 5.41
CA ARG A 324 -12.28 -2.43 6.40
C ARG A 324 -13.02 -2.37 7.72
N ASN A 325 -12.58 -3.15 8.71
CA ASN A 325 -13.10 -3.02 10.06
C ASN A 325 -12.67 -1.66 10.62
N ALA A 326 -13.62 -0.95 11.24
CA ALA A 326 -13.35 0.32 11.95
C ALA A 326 -12.29 0.18 13.09
N ALA A 327 -11.83 -1.03 13.39
CA ALA A 327 -10.80 -1.35 14.36
C ALA A 327 -9.37 -1.10 13.87
N ASP A 328 -9.15 -1.00 12.55
CA ASP A 328 -7.82 -0.70 11.98
C ASP A 328 -7.45 0.80 12.03
N ALA A 329 -8.38 1.66 12.40
CA ALA A 329 -8.06 2.98 12.88
C ALA A 329 -7.40 2.82 14.27
N GLU A 330 -6.10 3.10 14.39
CA GLU A 330 -5.39 3.11 15.67
C GLU A 330 -6.28 3.66 16.79
N PRO A 331 -6.36 3.01 17.98
CA PRO A 331 -7.19 3.50 19.06
C PRO A 331 -6.72 4.92 19.39
N ARG A 332 -7.53 5.91 19.03
CA ARG A 332 -7.36 7.27 19.51
C ARG A 332 -7.23 7.17 21.03
N LYS A 333 -6.05 7.35 21.58
CA LYS A 333 -5.84 7.58 23.00
C LYS A 333 -6.72 8.77 23.36
N ARG A 334 -7.92 8.49 23.83
CA ARG A 334 -8.74 9.48 24.52
C ARG A 334 -7.95 9.84 25.77
N ASN A 335 -7.30 11.01 25.77
CA ASN A 335 -6.90 11.67 26.99
C ASN A 335 -8.21 12.03 27.74
N THR A 336 -8.75 11.09 28.45
CA THR A 336 -9.71 11.36 29.49
C THR A 336 -8.90 11.92 30.66
N VAL A 337 -8.85 13.23 30.73
CA VAL A 337 -8.56 13.91 32.00
C VAL A 337 -9.77 13.59 32.88
N SER A 338 -9.62 12.60 33.72
CA SER A 338 -10.59 12.29 34.77
C SER A 338 -10.50 13.37 35.84
N HIS A 339 -11.39 14.36 35.80
CA HIS A 339 -11.73 15.09 36.98
C HIS A 339 -12.49 14.13 37.90
N ALA A 340 -11.82 13.62 38.92
CA ALA A 340 -12.46 12.96 40.05
C ALA A 340 -13.23 14.01 40.84
N SER A 341 -14.54 14.07 40.65
CA SER A 341 -15.47 14.75 41.60
C SER A 341 -15.92 13.74 42.62
N THR A 342 -15.44 13.90 43.82
CA THR A 342 -15.91 13.24 45.04
C THR A 342 -17.36 13.71 45.30
N GLN A 343 -18.34 12.80 45.19
CA GLN A 343 -19.69 13.02 45.73
C GLN A 343 -19.74 12.48 47.16
N SER A 344 -20.01 13.38 48.08
CA SER A 344 -20.65 13.03 49.34
C SER A 344 -22.04 13.70 49.40
N ALA A 345 -23.02 12.86 49.52
CA ALA A 345 -24.42 13.24 49.68
C ALA A 345 -24.70 13.88 51.06
N GLN A 346 -25.51 14.91 51.09
CA GLN A 346 -26.58 15.06 52.07
C GLN A 346 -27.60 16.14 51.66
N SER A 347 -28.83 15.78 51.85
CA SER A 347 -30.10 16.44 51.64
C SER A 347 -30.31 17.69 52.52
N VAL A 348 -31.21 18.58 52.06
CA VAL A 348 -32.41 19.15 52.69
C VAL A 348 -32.62 20.65 52.40
N ASP A 349 -33.79 20.91 51.82
CA ASP A 349 -34.78 22.00 51.86
C ASP A 349 -34.47 23.50 51.66
N GLU A 350 -35.17 23.98 50.69
CA GLU A 350 -36.11 25.13 50.56
C GLU A 350 -35.72 26.54 51.06
N ASP A 351 -36.04 27.46 50.17
CA ASP A 351 -36.59 28.81 50.31
C ASP A 351 -35.66 30.03 50.25
N ASP A 352 -36.16 30.94 49.38
CA ASP A 352 -36.10 32.40 49.33
C ASP A 352 -34.99 33.13 48.55
N VAL A 353 -35.50 33.68 47.45
CA VAL A 353 -35.06 34.86 46.68
C VAL A 353 -35.40 36.13 47.53
N PRO A 354 -34.80 37.34 47.40
CA PRO A 354 -34.35 38.00 46.20
C PRO A 354 -33.18 39.06 46.32
N ALA A 355 -32.68 39.33 45.13
CA ALA A 355 -32.36 40.65 44.55
C ALA A 355 -31.39 41.68 45.15
N ILE A 356 -30.63 42.25 44.22
CA ILE A 356 -30.29 43.67 44.01
C ILE A 356 -28.93 44.19 44.42
N ASN A 357 -28.25 44.66 43.38
CA ASN A 357 -27.50 45.91 43.18
C ASN A 357 -25.99 46.00 43.47
N LYS A 358 -25.34 46.21 42.35
CA LYS A 358 -24.64 47.48 41.92
C LYS A 358 -23.39 47.92 42.69
N ARG A 359 -22.39 48.08 41.84
CA ARG A 359 -21.45 49.24 41.76
C ARG A 359 -20.14 49.20 42.56
N GLN A 360 -19.11 49.24 41.75
CA GLN A 360 -18.10 50.35 41.59
C GLN A 360 -16.81 50.25 42.36
N ASN A 361 -15.78 50.20 41.58
CA ASN A 361 -14.55 51.03 41.58
C ASN A 361 -13.46 50.91 42.65
N ALA A 362 -12.32 50.74 42.08
CA ALA A 362 -11.15 51.57 42.27
C ALA A 362 -10.04 51.09 43.25
N ASP A 363 -8.90 50.96 42.61
CA ASP A 363 -7.57 51.39 43.05
C ASP A 363 -6.97 50.92 44.38
N ASN A 364 -5.87 50.34 44.28
CA ASN A 364 -4.56 50.74 44.76
C ASN A 364 -3.65 49.56 45.09
N GLU A 365 -2.57 49.55 44.35
CA GLU A 365 -1.15 49.61 44.75
C GLU A 365 -0.69 48.87 46.02
N VAL A 366 0.43 48.26 45.77
CA VAL A 366 1.72 48.27 46.50
C VAL A 366 2.22 47.00 47.15
N SER A 367 3.29 46.60 46.57
CA SER A 367 4.60 46.15 47.07
C SER A 367 4.83 44.70 47.57
N SER A 368 5.75 44.15 46.81
CA SER A 368 7.05 43.53 47.20
C SER A 368 6.97 42.21 47.94
N THR A 369 7.65 41.21 47.45
CA THR A 369 9.09 40.98 47.59
C THR A 369 9.55 39.81 46.75
N ALA A 370 10.75 39.93 46.27
CA ALA A 370 11.54 39.10 45.40
C ALA A 370 11.89 37.71 45.96
N SER A 371 12.02 36.74 45.06
CA SER A 371 13.18 35.84 45.11
C SER A 371 13.51 35.37 43.68
N SER A 372 14.70 35.68 43.28
CA SER A 372 15.37 35.44 42.03
C SER A 372 15.94 34.04 41.94
N THR A 373 15.72 33.34 40.83
CA THR A 373 16.65 32.34 40.31
C THR A 373 16.86 32.56 38.81
N PRO A 374 18.11 32.50 38.31
CA PRO A 374 18.45 33.00 36.98
C PRO A 374 18.15 31.98 35.88
N ARG A 375 17.48 32.44 34.84
CA ARG A 375 17.39 31.73 33.57
C ARG A 375 18.71 31.88 32.81
N SER A 376 19.36 30.77 32.52
CA SER A 376 20.50 30.70 31.63
C SER A 376 20.07 31.00 30.19
N SER A 377 20.70 31.97 29.57
CA SER A 377 20.57 32.35 28.17
C SER A 377 21.18 31.27 27.27
N PRO A 378 20.65 31.02 26.06
CA PRO A 378 21.26 30.06 25.12
C PRO A 378 22.61 30.59 24.62
N MET A 379 23.59 29.70 24.60
CA MET A 379 24.97 29.93 24.14
C MET A 379 24.97 30.19 22.64
N SER A 380 25.73 31.20 22.18
CA SER A 380 25.82 31.54 20.77
C SER A 380 26.68 30.54 20.01
N ILE A 381 26.37 30.36 18.71
CA ILE A 381 27.09 29.43 17.79
C ILE A 381 28.59 29.74 17.74
N GLN A 382 28.99 31.00 17.98
CA GLN A 382 30.41 31.39 18.03
C GLN A 382 31.15 30.88 19.27
N ASP A 383 30.47 30.72 20.40
CA ASP A 383 31.07 30.17 21.63
C ASP A 383 31.20 28.64 21.57
N TYR A 384 30.34 27.98 20.79
CA TYR A 384 30.45 26.55 20.57
C TYR A 384 31.66 26.19 19.66
N LEU A 385 31.92 26.98 18.64
CA LEU A 385 33.06 26.77 17.72
C LEU A 385 34.42 27.05 18.36
N LYS A 386 34.53 27.96 19.35
CA LYS A 386 35.75 28.21 20.09
C LYS A 386 36.15 27.12 21.08
N ASN A 387 35.19 26.31 21.55
CA ASN A 387 35.45 25.22 22.46
C ASN A 387 35.91 23.91 21.73
N GLN A 388 35.71 23.81 20.44
CA GLN A 388 36.20 22.65 19.68
C GLN A 388 37.67 22.77 19.23
N GLN A 389 38.28 23.96 19.30
CA GLN A 389 39.68 24.17 18.94
C GLN A 389 40.67 24.06 20.15
N ARG A 390 40.16 23.65 21.29
CA ARG A 390 40.98 23.47 22.54
C ARG A 390 40.98 22.04 23.09
N LYS A 391 40.70 21.05 22.25
CA LYS A 391 40.98 19.65 22.63
C LYS A 391 41.85 18.99 21.59
#